data_8802ebb79164939a7e39f49e59dae467
#
_entry.id   8802ebb79164939a7e39f49e59dae467
#
_cell.length_a   1.000
_cell.length_b   1.000
_cell.length_c   1.000
_cell.angle_alpha   90.00
_cell.angle_beta   90.00
_cell.angle_gamma   90.00
#
_symmetry.space_group_name_H-M   'P 1'
#
loop_
_entity.id
_entity.type
_entity.pdbx_description
1 polymer ?
#
loop_
_entity_poly.entity_id
_entity_poly.type
_entity_poly.pdbx_seq_one_letter_code
_entity_poly.pdbx_strand_id
1 'polypeptide(L)'
;IFEIEGESGFRERESLMLQELTSHKGVLIATGGGSVLTENNRNLLRRNGIVVYLRTSVGQQLERLRRDRSRPLLQTINKKDLLQELADARNPLYEAVADVIFPAKSRNIDSAVEQIYQAICTYRKQLMTRPGKPNAAGNVS
;
A
#
# COMPACT_ATOMS: atom_id res chain seq x y z
N ILE A 1 -8.33 18.95 -4.97
CA ILE A 1 -7.90 18.35 -6.24
C ILE A 1 -9.05 17.64 -6.94
N PHE A 2 -9.82 16.82 -6.23
CA PHE A 2 -11.00 16.17 -6.82
C PHE A 2 -12.03 17.15 -7.33
N GLU A 3 -12.19 18.26 -6.65
CA GLU A 3 -13.19 19.26 -7.01
C GLU A 3 -12.85 19.98 -8.32
N ILE A 4 -11.57 20.14 -8.60
CA ILE A 4 -11.09 20.89 -9.78
C ILE A 4 -10.83 19.96 -10.96
N GLU A 5 -10.15 18.86 -10.73
CA GLU A 5 -9.65 17.98 -11.80
C GLU A 5 -10.40 16.66 -11.91
N GLY A 6 -11.19 16.32 -10.88
CA GLY A 6 -11.84 15.04 -10.78
C GLY A 6 -10.87 13.92 -10.45
N GLU A 7 -11.39 12.70 -10.46
CA GLU A 7 -10.60 11.52 -10.10
C GLU A 7 -9.49 11.23 -11.10
N SER A 8 -9.75 11.38 -12.39
CA SER A 8 -8.74 11.10 -13.41
C SER A 8 -7.54 12.02 -13.29
N GLY A 9 -7.77 13.31 -13.04
CA GLY A 9 -6.67 14.26 -12.81
C GLY A 9 -5.86 13.92 -11.58
N PHE A 10 -6.53 13.52 -10.50
CA PHE A 10 -5.86 13.06 -9.29
C PHE A 10 -4.98 11.83 -9.58
N ARG A 11 -5.50 10.86 -10.33
CA ARG A 11 -4.74 9.66 -10.67
C ARG A 11 -3.52 9.95 -11.52
N GLU A 12 -3.63 10.91 -12.44
CA GLU A 12 -2.48 11.33 -13.23
C GLU A 12 -1.39 11.94 -12.35
N ARG A 13 -1.76 12.82 -11.44
CA ARG A 13 -0.81 13.43 -10.51
C ARG A 13 -0.19 12.40 -9.57
N GLU A 14 -0.98 11.46 -9.10
CA GLU A 14 -0.49 10.38 -8.26
C GLU A 14 0.56 9.56 -9.00
N SER A 15 0.31 9.22 -10.25
CA SER A 15 1.25 8.46 -11.08
C SER A 15 2.55 9.23 -11.33
N LEU A 16 2.45 10.51 -11.63
CA LEU A 16 3.64 11.34 -11.84
C LEU A 16 4.48 11.45 -10.56
N MET A 17 3.83 11.66 -9.43
CA MET A 17 4.52 11.73 -8.16
C MET A 17 5.18 10.41 -7.80
N LEU A 18 4.48 9.31 -8.04
CA LEU A 18 5.03 7.97 -7.78
C LEU A 18 6.24 7.69 -8.65
N GLN A 19 6.18 8.10 -9.92
CA GLN A 19 7.31 7.96 -10.83
C GLN A 19 8.53 8.73 -10.32
N GLU A 20 8.32 9.95 -9.87
CA GLU A 20 9.40 10.76 -9.31
C GLU A 20 9.96 10.15 -8.04
N LEU A 21 9.11 9.81 -7.07
CA LEU A 21 9.54 9.29 -5.78
C LEU A 21 10.26 7.96 -5.90
N THR A 22 9.80 7.08 -6.78
CA THR A 22 10.43 5.77 -6.96
C THR A 22 11.78 5.84 -7.65
N SER A 23 12.13 6.98 -8.24
CA SER A 23 13.45 7.18 -8.81
C SER A 23 14.51 7.53 -7.77
N HIS A 24 14.11 7.87 -6.56
CA HIS A 24 15.02 8.20 -5.47
C HIS A 24 15.39 6.95 -4.67
N LYS A 25 16.62 6.95 -4.13
CA LYS A 25 17.09 5.90 -3.25
C LYS A 25 16.92 6.32 -1.79
N GLY A 26 16.79 5.32 -0.92
CA GLY A 26 16.72 5.57 0.52
C GLY A 26 15.47 6.28 0.97
N VAL A 27 14.36 6.09 0.27
CA VAL A 27 13.07 6.71 0.60
C VAL A 27 12.07 5.66 1.06
N LEU A 28 11.19 6.08 1.94
CA LEU A 28 10.03 5.32 2.36
C LEU A 28 8.80 6.01 1.78
N ILE A 29 8.04 5.28 0.98
CA ILE A 29 6.88 5.83 0.30
C ILE A 29 5.62 5.21 0.89
N ALA A 30 4.75 6.06 1.45
CA ALA A 30 3.43 5.65 1.91
C ALA A 30 2.42 6.02 0.83
N THR A 31 1.89 5.02 0.14
CA THR A 31 0.95 5.25 -0.95
C THR A 31 -0.48 5.26 -0.48
N GLY A 32 -1.34 5.95 -1.22
CA GLY A 32 -2.78 5.79 -1.06
C GLY A 32 -3.24 4.44 -1.59
N GLY A 33 -4.38 3.97 -1.13
CA GLY A 33 -4.90 2.65 -1.51
C GLY A 33 -5.22 2.52 -2.98
N GLY A 34 -5.55 3.60 -3.65
CA GLY A 34 -5.86 3.57 -5.08
C GLY A 34 -4.65 3.62 -6.01
N SER A 35 -3.44 3.72 -5.46
CA SER A 35 -2.23 3.76 -6.29
C SER A 35 -2.05 2.50 -7.14
N VAL A 36 -2.58 1.38 -6.69
CA VAL A 36 -2.43 0.10 -7.41
C VAL A 36 -3.42 -0.08 -8.55
N LEU A 37 -4.33 0.85 -8.76
CA LEU A 37 -5.37 0.70 -9.77
C LEU A 37 -4.83 0.76 -11.21
N THR A 38 -3.74 1.47 -11.44
CA THR A 38 -3.13 1.52 -12.77
C THR A 38 -1.97 0.54 -12.87
N GLU A 39 -1.87 -0.10 -14.02
CA GLU A 39 -0.79 -1.04 -14.29
C GLU A 39 0.58 -0.36 -14.24
N ASN A 40 0.68 0.86 -14.74
CA ASN A 40 1.93 1.61 -14.71
C ASN A 40 2.43 1.80 -13.28
N ASN A 41 1.54 2.16 -12.35
CA ASN A 41 1.91 2.31 -10.94
C ASN A 41 2.35 0.99 -10.34
N ARG A 42 1.66 -0.09 -10.64
CA ARG A 42 2.04 -1.41 -10.16
C ARG A 42 3.45 -1.79 -10.62
N ASN A 43 3.75 -1.50 -11.87
CA ASN A 43 5.08 -1.78 -12.43
C ASN A 43 6.16 -0.92 -11.77
N LEU A 44 5.89 0.35 -11.54
CA LEU A 44 6.81 1.26 -10.85
C LEU A 44 7.14 0.74 -9.44
N LEU A 45 6.12 0.33 -8.70
CA LEU A 45 6.31 -0.19 -7.34
C LEU A 45 7.12 -1.48 -7.34
N ARG A 46 6.81 -2.39 -8.27
CA ARG A 46 7.48 -3.70 -8.32
C ARG A 46 8.94 -3.61 -8.72
N ARG A 47 9.29 -2.65 -9.55
CA ARG A 47 10.66 -2.52 -10.07
C ARG A 47 11.59 -1.79 -9.13
N ASN A 48 11.07 -0.88 -8.32
CA ASN A 48 11.91 0.15 -7.70
C ASN A 48 12.06 0.02 -6.18
N GLY A 49 11.61 -1.08 -5.59
CA GLY A 49 11.79 -1.23 -4.17
C GLY A 49 11.10 -2.45 -3.61
N ILE A 50 11.07 -2.52 -2.28
CA ILE A 50 10.37 -3.57 -1.55
C ILE A 50 8.98 -3.05 -1.21
N VAL A 51 7.96 -3.75 -1.67
CA VAL A 51 6.58 -3.38 -1.44
C VAL A 51 6.03 -4.16 -0.25
N VAL A 52 5.59 -3.44 0.77
CA VAL A 52 4.95 -4.01 1.95
C VAL A 52 3.46 -3.74 1.89
N TYR A 53 2.67 -4.79 1.90
CA TYR A 53 1.23 -4.68 1.96
C TYR A 53 0.76 -4.89 3.39
N LEU A 54 0.21 -3.84 3.97
CA LEU A 54 -0.39 -3.90 5.31
C LEU A 54 -1.85 -4.33 5.14
N ARG A 55 -2.09 -5.63 5.25
CA ARG A 55 -3.40 -6.21 4.99
C ARG A 55 -4.32 -6.01 6.18
N THR A 56 -5.49 -5.40 5.94
CA THR A 56 -6.53 -5.22 6.94
C THR A 56 -7.82 -5.85 6.45
N SER A 57 -8.58 -6.43 7.36
CA SER A 57 -9.90 -6.98 7.05
C SER A 57 -10.94 -5.86 6.98
N VAL A 58 -12.06 -6.14 6.31
CA VAL A 58 -13.19 -5.21 6.27
C VAL A 58 -13.69 -4.92 7.68
N GLY A 59 -13.70 -5.93 8.54
CA GLY A 59 -14.09 -5.75 9.95
C GLY A 59 -13.20 -4.77 10.70
N GLN A 60 -11.88 -4.86 10.49
CA GLN A 60 -10.93 -3.92 11.09
C GLN A 60 -11.12 -2.50 10.56
N GLN A 61 -11.39 -2.36 9.28
CA GLN A 61 -11.66 -1.06 8.66
C GLN A 61 -12.93 -0.43 9.23
N LEU A 62 -13.99 -1.22 9.39
CA LEU A 62 -15.24 -0.76 9.99
C LEU A 62 -15.03 -0.29 11.43
N GLU A 63 -14.24 -1.03 12.20
CA GLU A 63 -13.95 -0.67 13.56
C GLU A 63 -13.20 0.66 13.66
N ARG A 64 -12.25 0.88 12.77
CA ARG A 64 -11.52 2.16 12.71
C ARG A 64 -12.45 3.31 12.34
N LEU A 65 -13.36 3.10 11.39
CA LEU A 65 -14.31 4.12 10.96
C LEU A 65 -15.32 4.46 12.08
N ARG A 66 -15.71 3.48 12.89
CA ARG A 66 -16.59 3.73 14.04
C ARG A 66 -15.95 4.69 15.03
N ARG A 67 -14.64 4.61 15.19
CA ARG A 67 -13.89 5.49 16.11
C ARG A 67 -13.62 6.86 15.52
N ASP A 68 -13.59 6.97 14.20
CA ASP A 68 -13.28 8.22 13.51
C ASP A 68 -14.56 8.96 13.16
N ARG A 69 -14.97 9.86 14.04
CA ARG A 69 -16.17 10.67 13.85
C ARG A 69 -15.97 11.82 12.87
N SER A 70 -14.75 12.03 12.39
CA SER A 70 -14.47 13.13 11.47
C SER A 70 -14.86 12.82 10.02
N ARG A 71 -15.37 11.60 9.75
CA ARG A 71 -15.74 11.17 8.41
C ARG A 71 -17.22 10.82 8.30
N PRO A 72 -18.11 11.82 8.34
CA PRO A 72 -19.56 11.56 8.33
C PRO A 72 -20.06 10.87 7.06
N LEU A 73 -19.37 11.02 5.93
CA LEU A 73 -19.77 10.40 4.67
C LEU A 73 -19.74 8.87 4.72
N LEU A 74 -19.01 8.30 5.65
CA LEU A 74 -18.89 6.86 5.79
C LEU A 74 -19.86 6.26 6.80
N GLN A 75 -20.78 7.07 7.31
CA GLN A 75 -21.80 6.62 8.25
C GLN A 75 -23.09 6.15 7.56
N THR A 76 -22.99 5.80 6.29
CA THR A 76 -24.13 5.28 5.55
C THR A 76 -24.39 3.82 5.92
N ILE A 77 -25.62 3.37 5.69
CA ILE A 77 -26.05 1.99 5.96
C ILE A 77 -25.20 0.99 5.18
N ASN A 78 -24.72 1.39 4.02
CA ASN A 78 -24.00 0.50 3.09
C ASN A 78 -22.48 0.56 3.21
N LYS A 79 -21.91 1.11 4.28
CA LYS A 79 -20.45 1.25 4.34
C LYS A 79 -19.73 -0.09 4.39
N LYS A 80 -20.34 -1.11 4.99
CA LYS A 80 -19.75 -2.46 4.98
C LYS A 80 -19.69 -3.01 3.56
N ASP A 81 -20.77 -2.86 2.81
CA ASP A 81 -20.85 -3.32 1.43
C ASP A 81 -19.85 -2.56 0.56
N LEU A 82 -19.75 -1.25 0.75
CA LEU A 82 -18.79 -0.43 0.01
C LEU A 82 -17.35 -0.85 0.29
N LEU A 83 -17.01 -1.09 1.55
CA LEU A 83 -15.68 -1.56 1.92
C LEU A 83 -15.41 -2.93 1.35
N GLN A 84 -16.41 -3.81 1.32
CA GLN A 84 -16.25 -5.14 0.74
C GLN A 84 -16.03 -5.07 -0.76
N GLU A 85 -16.74 -4.19 -1.47
CA GLU A 85 -16.53 -3.98 -2.91
C GLU A 85 -15.12 -3.48 -3.19
N LEU A 86 -14.66 -2.50 -2.39
CA LEU A 86 -13.30 -1.99 -2.53
C LEU A 86 -12.27 -3.08 -2.27
N ALA A 87 -12.48 -3.89 -1.23
CA ALA A 87 -11.59 -4.98 -0.91
C ALA A 87 -11.54 -6.03 -2.03
N ASP A 88 -12.69 -6.40 -2.56
CA ASP A 88 -12.78 -7.38 -3.64
C ASP A 88 -12.06 -6.91 -4.91
N ALA A 89 -12.15 -5.60 -5.19
CA ALA A 89 -11.51 -5.03 -6.37
C ALA A 89 -10.01 -4.82 -6.18
N ARG A 90 -9.58 -4.41 -4.99
CA ARG A 90 -8.21 -3.95 -4.76
C ARG A 90 -7.29 -4.98 -4.13
N ASN A 91 -7.80 -5.86 -3.27
CA ASN A 91 -6.93 -6.82 -2.57
C ASN A 91 -6.13 -7.71 -3.52
N PRO A 92 -6.68 -8.21 -4.63
CA PRO A 92 -5.86 -8.97 -5.58
C PRO A 92 -4.71 -8.15 -6.18
N LEU A 93 -4.94 -6.85 -6.38
CA LEU A 93 -3.90 -5.95 -6.90
C LEU A 93 -2.81 -5.70 -5.86
N TYR A 94 -3.18 -5.53 -4.60
CA TYR A 94 -2.21 -5.40 -3.52
C TYR A 94 -1.35 -6.66 -3.39
N GLU A 95 -1.99 -7.81 -3.44
CA GLU A 95 -1.27 -9.09 -3.34
C GLU A 95 -0.31 -9.29 -4.52
N ALA A 96 -0.72 -8.85 -5.70
CA ALA A 96 0.10 -9.00 -6.91
C ALA A 96 1.38 -8.16 -6.85
N VAL A 97 1.35 -6.98 -6.19
CA VAL A 97 2.53 -6.11 -6.11
C VAL A 97 3.35 -6.33 -4.85
N ALA A 98 2.81 -6.99 -3.84
CA ALA A 98 3.45 -7.11 -2.54
C ALA A 98 4.65 -8.05 -2.57
N ASP A 99 5.73 -7.60 -1.96
CA ASP A 99 6.89 -8.47 -1.68
C ASP A 99 6.76 -9.07 -0.28
N VAL A 100 6.18 -8.31 0.63
CA VAL A 100 5.93 -8.70 2.01
C VAL A 100 4.48 -8.40 2.33
N ILE A 101 3.75 -9.38 2.83
CA ILE A 101 2.37 -9.18 3.29
C ILE A 101 2.38 -9.28 4.81
N PHE A 102 1.96 -8.21 5.46
CA PHE A 102 1.89 -8.14 6.91
C PHE A 102 0.42 -7.96 7.34
N PRO A 103 -0.15 -8.94 8.06
CA PRO A 103 -1.52 -8.77 8.56
C PRO A 103 -1.53 -7.79 9.73
N ALA A 104 -2.16 -6.65 9.52
CA ALA A 104 -2.18 -5.56 10.50
C ALA A 104 -3.23 -5.82 11.59
N LYS A 105 -3.00 -6.85 12.41
CA LYS A 105 -3.94 -7.24 13.47
C LYS A 105 -3.59 -6.67 14.83
N SER A 106 -2.34 -6.26 15.02
CA SER A 106 -1.86 -5.82 16.32
C SER A 106 -2.29 -4.39 16.60
N ARG A 107 -2.74 -4.12 17.82
CA ARG A 107 -3.00 -2.76 18.30
C ARG A 107 -1.74 -2.08 18.79
N ASN A 108 -0.69 -2.84 19.00
CA ASN A 108 0.60 -2.31 19.48
C ASN A 108 1.44 -1.90 18.28
N ILE A 109 1.54 -0.61 18.05
CA ILE A 109 2.26 -0.04 16.92
C ILE A 109 3.75 -0.38 16.97
N ASP A 110 4.35 -0.31 18.14
CA ASP A 110 5.79 -0.60 18.29
C ASP A 110 6.13 -2.03 17.92
N SER A 111 5.29 -2.97 18.37
CA SER A 111 5.46 -4.37 18.03
C SER A 111 5.27 -4.62 16.53
N ALA A 112 4.28 -3.96 15.92
CA ALA A 112 4.02 -4.07 14.49
C ALA A 112 5.21 -3.56 13.69
N VAL A 113 5.74 -2.40 14.05
CA VAL A 113 6.90 -1.81 13.37
C VAL A 113 8.10 -2.75 13.42
N GLU A 114 8.38 -3.32 14.60
CA GLU A 114 9.49 -4.27 14.75
C GLU A 114 9.30 -5.51 13.89
N GLN A 115 8.10 -6.07 13.87
CA GLN A 115 7.79 -7.25 13.05
C GLN A 115 7.91 -6.96 11.56
N ILE A 116 7.44 -5.80 11.10
CA ILE A 116 7.57 -5.38 9.71
C ILE A 116 9.04 -5.20 9.35
N TYR A 117 9.79 -4.57 10.22
CA TYR A 117 11.23 -4.39 10.01
C TYR A 117 11.94 -5.72 9.84
N GLN A 118 11.67 -6.68 10.72
CA GLN A 118 12.25 -8.02 10.64
C GLN A 118 11.85 -8.73 9.35
N ALA A 119 10.59 -8.59 8.93
CA ALA A 119 10.12 -9.20 7.69
C ALA A 119 10.84 -8.62 6.47
N ILE A 120 11.06 -7.31 6.46
CA ILE A 120 11.81 -6.65 5.39
C ILE A 120 13.26 -7.13 5.36
N CYS A 121 13.89 -7.21 6.51
CA CYS A 121 15.28 -7.70 6.59
C CYS A 121 15.40 -9.14 6.10
N THR A 122 14.46 -9.99 6.45
CA THR A 122 14.44 -11.38 5.98
C THR A 122 14.27 -11.44 4.46
N TYR A 123 13.36 -10.64 3.91
CA TYR A 123 13.14 -10.58 2.48
C TYR A 123 14.39 -10.12 1.74
N ARG A 124 15.08 -9.10 2.26
CA ARG A 124 16.32 -8.61 1.66
C ARG A 124 17.40 -9.69 1.60
N LYS A 125 17.53 -10.47 2.66
CA LYS A 125 18.49 -11.58 2.67
C LYS A 125 18.16 -12.63 1.61
N GLN A 126 16.88 -12.92 1.42
CA GLN A 126 16.44 -13.84 0.37
C GLN A 126 16.77 -13.33 -1.02
N LEU A 127 16.64 -12.01 -1.25
CA LEU A 127 16.99 -11.39 -2.53
C LEU A 127 18.48 -11.53 -2.85
N MET A 128 19.33 -11.50 -1.84
CA MET A 128 20.77 -11.63 -2.05
C MET A 128 21.18 -13.05 -2.48
N THR A 129 20.36 -14.05 -2.17
CA THR A 129 20.64 -15.45 -2.50
C THR A 129 19.89 -15.94 -3.74
N ARG A 130 18.93 -15.16 -4.22
CA ARG A 130 18.13 -15.52 -5.40
C ARG A 130 18.14 -14.38 -6.41
N PRO A 131 18.27 -14.67 -7.72
CA PRO A 131 18.03 -13.64 -8.73
C PRO A 131 16.55 -13.24 -8.63
N GLY A 132 16.31 -12.01 -8.22
CA GLY A 132 14.98 -11.49 -8.03
C GLY A 132 14.87 -10.10 -8.62
N LYS A 133 14.34 -9.15 -7.84
CA LYS A 133 14.26 -7.74 -8.24
C LYS A 133 15.66 -7.14 -8.27
N PRO A 134 16.23 -6.85 -9.44
CA PRO A 134 17.59 -6.32 -9.48
C PRO A 134 17.73 -4.98 -8.76
N ASN A 135 16.69 -4.17 -8.77
CA ASN A 135 16.75 -2.83 -8.19
C ASN A 135 16.51 -2.79 -6.69
N ALA A 136 15.92 -3.83 -6.12
CA ALA A 136 15.61 -3.83 -4.70
C ALA A 136 16.87 -3.83 -3.84
N ALA A 137 17.89 -4.61 -4.22
CA ALA A 137 19.16 -4.65 -3.49
C ALA A 137 19.91 -3.33 -3.59
N GLY A 138 19.86 -2.67 -4.75
CA GLY A 138 20.50 -1.38 -4.95
C GLY A 138 19.78 -0.23 -4.26
N ASN A 139 18.47 -0.34 -4.13
CA ASN A 139 17.67 0.73 -3.53
C ASN A 139 17.67 0.71 -2.01
N VAL A 140 18.17 -0.33 -1.42
CA VAL A 140 18.12 -0.51 0.03
C VAL A 140 19.47 -0.26 0.68
N SER A 141 20.43 -0.01 -0.10
CA SER A 141 21.79 0.30 0.39
C SER A 141 21.91 1.73 0.87
#